data_3054144bc9cb10a67f5b6f00409b856f
#
_entry.id   3054144bc9cb10a67f5b6f00409b856f
#
_cell.length_a   1.000
_cell.length_b   1.000
_cell.length_c   1.000
_cell.angle_alpha   90.00
_cell.angle_beta   90.00
_cell.angle_gamma   90.00
#
_symmetry.space_group_name_H-M   'P 1'
#
loop_
_entity.id
_entity.type
_entity.pdbx_description
1 polymer ?
#
loop_
_entity_poly.entity_id
_entity_poly.type
_entity_poly.pdbx_seq_one_letter_code
_entity_poly.pdbx_strand_id
1 'polypeptide(L)'
;MYHINPKLAIYGIKHGKYKPFLDLSNMASMEKLDVLKKIGQNIKKARLEKGLTQVDLVGKIEAKIDTTNISRIEKGRTNATIHTLYRISQALDVPLAEICRLETKQD
;
A
#
# COMPACT_ATOMS: atom_id res chain seq x y z
N MET A 1 19.16 -4.98 -23.44
CA MET A 1 19.45 -3.72 -22.80
C MET A 1 18.19 -3.05 -22.29
N TYR A 2 18.29 -2.51 -21.14
CA TYR A 2 17.17 -1.81 -20.60
C TYR A 2 16.86 -0.54 -21.38
N HIS A 3 15.64 -0.38 -21.75
CA HIS A 3 15.25 0.77 -22.53
C HIS A 3 14.43 1.73 -21.67
N ILE A 4 14.95 2.91 -21.50
CA ILE A 4 14.24 3.93 -20.75
C ILE A 4 13.31 4.65 -21.71
N ASN A 5 12.07 4.76 -21.31
CA ASN A 5 11.11 5.47 -22.11
C ASN A 5 11.53 6.94 -22.21
N PRO A 6 11.91 7.41 -23.42
CA PRO A 6 12.37 8.79 -23.56
C PRO A 6 11.30 9.79 -23.14
N LYS A 7 10.06 9.44 -23.29
CA LYS A 7 8.97 10.32 -22.90
C LYS A 7 8.99 10.58 -21.41
N LEU A 8 9.21 9.53 -20.63
CA LEU A 8 9.25 9.71 -19.19
C LEU A 8 10.44 10.54 -18.76
N ALA A 9 11.60 10.27 -19.36
CA ALA A 9 12.79 11.03 -19.01
C ALA A 9 12.61 12.50 -19.35
N ILE A 10 12.09 12.76 -20.54
CA ILE A 10 11.89 14.14 -20.97
C ILE A 10 10.81 14.80 -20.14
N TYR A 11 9.76 14.07 -19.84
CA TYR A 11 8.67 14.60 -19.05
C TYR A 11 9.16 15.05 -17.69
N GLY A 12 9.92 14.21 -17.03
CA GLY A 12 10.42 14.54 -15.70
C GLY A 12 11.32 15.76 -15.69
N ILE A 13 12.14 15.88 -16.72
CA ILE A 13 13.06 17.00 -16.81
C ILE A 13 12.37 18.26 -17.29
N LYS A 14 11.58 18.11 -18.32
CA LYS A 14 11.00 19.24 -19.01
C LYS A 14 9.97 19.97 -18.20
N HIS A 15 9.12 19.21 -17.56
CA HIS A 15 7.99 19.84 -16.87
C HIS A 15 8.31 20.23 -15.44
N GLY A 16 9.36 19.70 -14.90
CA GLY A 16 9.72 20.01 -13.53
C GLY A 16 8.71 19.55 -12.50
N LYS A 17 7.72 18.80 -12.93
CA LYS A 17 6.72 18.31 -12.01
C LYS A 17 7.09 16.99 -11.40
N TYR A 18 7.76 16.17 -12.18
CA TYR A 18 8.22 14.88 -11.73
C TYR A 18 9.70 14.99 -11.42
N LYS A 19 10.04 14.81 -10.17
CA LYS A 19 11.41 14.99 -9.73
C LYS A 19 11.87 13.80 -8.92
N PRO A 20 12.04 12.66 -9.55
CA PRO A 20 12.30 11.42 -8.81
C PRO A 20 13.59 11.45 -8.02
N PHE A 21 14.60 12.14 -8.53
CA PHE A 21 15.87 12.22 -7.81
C PHE A 21 16.06 13.53 -7.10
N LEU A 22 15.57 14.58 -7.71
CA LEU A 22 15.87 15.92 -7.22
C LEU A 22 15.02 16.29 -6.03
N ASP A 23 13.87 15.66 -5.93
CA ASP A 23 12.98 15.94 -4.83
C ASP A 23 13.17 14.92 -3.73
N LEU A 24 14.36 14.96 -3.16
CA LEU A 24 14.72 14.00 -2.12
C LEU A 24 13.89 14.17 -0.86
N SER A 25 13.42 15.39 -0.61
CA SER A 25 12.59 15.60 0.57
C SER A 25 11.27 14.86 0.43
N ASN A 26 10.70 14.82 -0.77
CA ASN A 26 9.49 14.04 -0.98
C ASN A 26 9.76 12.56 -0.88
N MET A 27 10.88 12.11 -1.41
CA MET A 27 11.24 10.72 -1.29
C MET A 27 11.47 10.33 0.16
N ALA A 28 12.08 11.22 0.92
CA ALA A 28 12.28 10.97 2.33
C ALA A 28 10.96 10.87 3.07
N SER A 29 9.98 11.67 2.69
CA SER A 29 8.67 11.63 3.34
C SER A 29 7.88 10.38 2.96
N MET A 30 8.23 9.75 1.84
CA MET A 30 7.60 8.49 1.44
C MET A 30 8.41 7.32 1.93
N GLU A 31 8.87 7.42 3.13
CA GLU A 31 9.65 6.36 3.69
C GLU A 31 8.76 5.27 4.25
N LYS A 32 9.42 4.34 4.88
CA LYS A 32 8.79 3.12 5.35
C LYS A 32 7.49 3.37 6.10
N LEU A 33 7.48 4.33 7.02
CA LEU A 33 6.30 4.58 7.83
C LEU A 33 5.11 5.02 6.99
N ASP A 34 5.37 5.88 6.00
CA ASP A 34 4.28 6.37 5.16
C ASP A 34 3.72 5.27 4.28
N VAL A 35 4.59 4.43 3.75
CA VAL A 35 4.16 3.29 2.94
C VAL A 35 3.32 2.34 3.78
N LEU A 36 3.81 1.99 4.98
CA LEU A 36 3.09 1.06 5.83
C LEU A 36 1.74 1.61 6.24
N LYS A 37 1.69 2.90 6.56
CA LYS A 37 0.42 3.53 6.92
C LYS A 37 -0.56 3.50 5.77
N LYS A 38 -0.08 3.80 4.57
CA LYS A 38 -0.97 3.84 3.42
C LYS A 38 -1.53 2.47 3.11
N ILE A 39 -0.69 1.46 3.15
CA ILE A 39 -1.15 0.09 2.94
C ILE A 39 -2.15 -0.31 4.01
N GLY A 40 -1.84 0.03 5.26
CA GLY A 40 -2.75 -0.26 6.36
C GLY A 40 -4.10 0.41 6.19
N GLN A 41 -4.10 1.66 5.73
CA GLN A 41 -5.33 2.38 5.47
C GLN A 41 -6.15 1.74 4.35
N ASN A 42 -5.46 1.27 3.32
CA ASN A 42 -6.14 0.59 2.22
C ASN A 42 -6.84 -0.67 2.72
N ILE A 43 -6.16 -1.43 3.58
CA ILE A 43 -6.75 -2.63 4.15
C ILE A 43 -7.95 -2.30 4.99
N LYS A 44 -7.82 -1.32 5.88
CA LYS A 44 -8.91 -0.93 6.75
C LYS A 44 -10.11 -0.45 5.95
N LYS A 45 -9.86 0.34 4.92
CA LYS A 45 -10.93 0.84 4.08
C LYS A 45 -11.68 -0.30 3.41
N ALA A 46 -10.94 -1.23 2.81
CA ALA A 46 -11.56 -2.37 2.14
C ALA A 46 -12.35 -3.22 3.14
N ARG A 47 -11.79 -3.41 4.33
CA ARG A 47 -12.46 -4.17 5.37
C ARG A 47 -13.79 -3.53 5.74
N LEU A 48 -13.78 -2.23 5.99
CA LEU A 48 -14.98 -1.52 6.40
C LEU A 48 -16.03 -1.49 5.30
N GLU A 49 -15.57 -1.37 4.06
CA GLU A 49 -16.50 -1.40 2.92
C GLU A 49 -17.21 -2.75 2.81
N LYS A 50 -16.58 -3.80 3.30
CA LYS A 50 -17.20 -5.12 3.33
C LYS A 50 -18.02 -5.35 4.60
N GLY A 51 -18.06 -4.38 5.50
CA GLY A 51 -18.80 -4.52 6.75
C GLY A 51 -18.15 -5.47 7.73
N LEU A 52 -16.84 -5.67 7.65
CA LEU A 52 -16.16 -6.64 8.48
C LEU A 52 -15.46 -5.97 9.65
N THR A 53 -15.52 -6.65 10.80
CA THR A 53 -14.67 -6.28 11.93
C THR A 53 -13.29 -6.88 11.71
N GLN A 54 -12.34 -6.51 12.56
CA GLN A 54 -11.01 -7.13 12.49
C GLN A 54 -11.10 -8.63 12.82
N VAL A 55 -11.96 -8.99 13.74
CA VAL A 55 -12.18 -10.41 14.06
C VAL A 55 -12.74 -11.15 12.86
N ASP A 56 -13.72 -10.53 12.19
CA ASP A 56 -14.29 -11.15 10.99
C ASP A 56 -13.22 -11.38 9.93
N LEU A 57 -12.36 -10.39 9.74
CA LEU A 57 -11.31 -10.50 8.74
C LEU A 57 -10.36 -11.65 9.08
N VAL A 58 -9.94 -11.72 10.35
CA VAL A 58 -9.05 -12.79 10.77
C VAL A 58 -9.67 -14.16 10.48
N GLY A 59 -10.96 -14.28 10.70
CA GLY A 59 -11.64 -15.54 10.44
C GLY A 59 -11.66 -15.94 8.97
N LYS A 60 -11.46 -14.97 8.08
CA LYS A 60 -11.44 -15.26 6.65
C LYS A 60 -10.05 -15.50 6.09
N ILE A 61 -9.03 -15.20 6.86
CA ILE A 61 -7.66 -15.34 6.40
C ILE A 61 -7.16 -16.75 6.65
N GLU A 62 -6.68 -17.40 5.60
CA GLU A 62 -6.12 -18.75 5.72
C GLU A 62 -4.65 -18.67 6.07
N ALA A 63 -4.36 -18.19 7.27
CA ALA A 63 -3.02 -18.09 7.75
C ALA A 63 -3.07 -17.89 9.25
N LYS A 64 -1.94 -18.11 9.90
CA LYS A 64 -1.86 -17.85 11.33
C LYS A 64 -1.67 -16.35 11.55
N ILE A 65 -2.76 -15.68 11.80
CA ILE A 65 -2.73 -14.26 12.07
C ILE A 65 -3.84 -13.98 13.08
N ASP A 66 -3.60 -13.01 13.95
CA ASP A 66 -4.62 -12.66 14.94
C ASP A 66 -5.01 -11.19 14.80
N THR A 67 -5.99 -10.77 15.59
CA THR A 67 -6.50 -9.41 15.51
C THR A 67 -5.46 -8.38 15.89
N THR A 68 -4.55 -8.73 16.79
CA THR A 68 -3.46 -7.82 17.15
C THR A 68 -2.59 -7.52 15.94
N ASN A 69 -2.28 -8.55 15.15
CA ASN A 69 -1.49 -8.37 13.94
C ASN A 69 -2.25 -7.54 12.91
N ILE A 70 -3.52 -7.82 12.71
CA ILE A 70 -4.32 -7.03 11.78
C ILE A 70 -4.36 -5.58 12.22
N SER A 71 -4.56 -5.34 13.51
CA SER A 71 -4.59 -3.99 14.03
C SER A 71 -3.28 -3.26 13.76
N ARG A 72 -2.16 -3.93 13.99
CA ARG A 72 -0.84 -3.33 13.74
C ARG A 72 -0.63 -3.03 12.27
N ILE A 73 -1.05 -3.94 11.40
CA ILE A 73 -0.92 -3.74 9.96
C ILE A 73 -1.74 -2.54 9.53
N GLU A 74 -2.98 -2.45 10.00
CA GLU A 74 -3.86 -1.35 9.63
C GLU A 74 -3.33 -0.01 10.10
N LYS A 75 -2.60 0.00 11.20
CA LYS A 75 -2.03 1.24 11.74
C LYS A 75 -0.65 1.54 11.17
N GLY A 76 -0.13 0.68 10.32
CA GLY A 76 1.17 0.86 9.74
C GLY A 76 2.30 0.64 10.72
N ARG A 77 2.08 -0.18 11.74
CA ARG A 77 3.06 -0.42 12.78
C ARG A 77 3.88 -1.68 12.58
N THR A 78 3.61 -2.40 11.53
CA THR A 78 4.37 -3.60 11.23
C THR A 78 4.54 -3.72 9.74
N ASN A 79 5.65 -4.32 9.34
CA ASN A 79 5.98 -4.52 7.95
C ASN A 79 5.55 -5.94 7.57
N ALA A 80 4.32 -6.07 7.13
CA ALA A 80 3.80 -7.36 6.73
C ALA A 80 4.48 -7.85 5.46
N THR A 81 4.66 -9.17 5.37
CA THR A 81 5.21 -9.73 4.16
C THR A 81 4.21 -9.62 3.02
N ILE A 82 4.73 -9.70 1.80
CA ILE A 82 3.86 -9.69 0.62
C ILE A 82 2.88 -10.85 0.69
N HIS A 83 3.33 -12.01 1.15
CA HIS A 83 2.44 -13.15 1.24
C HIS A 83 1.28 -12.89 2.22
N THR A 84 1.57 -12.25 3.33
CA THR A 84 0.53 -11.89 4.28
C THR A 84 -0.47 -10.91 3.65
N LEU A 85 0.06 -9.91 2.95
CA LEU A 85 -0.81 -8.95 2.26
C LEU A 85 -1.68 -9.64 1.21
N TYR A 86 -1.11 -10.60 0.51
CA TYR A 86 -1.87 -11.36 -0.47
C TYR A 86 -3.01 -12.14 0.19
N ARG A 87 -2.72 -12.77 1.32
CA ARG A 87 -3.76 -13.50 2.05
C ARG A 87 -4.87 -12.56 2.52
N ILE A 88 -4.50 -11.39 2.98
CA ILE A 88 -5.48 -10.39 3.37
C ILE A 88 -6.32 -9.96 2.16
N SER A 89 -5.68 -9.76 1.02
CA SER A 89 -6.40 -9.34 -0.18
C SER A 89 -7.39 -10.41 -0.61
N GLN A 90 -7.02 -11.67 -0.50
CA GLN A 90 -7.94 -12.75 -0.81
C GLN A 90 -9.13 -12.76 0.14
N ALA A 91 -8.87 -12.57 1.42
CA ALA A 91 -9.95 -12.56 2.42
C ALA A 91 -10.90 -11.39 2.20
N LEU A 92 -10.38 -10.28 1.71
CA LEU A 92 -11.19 -9.10 1.43
C LEU A 92 -11.79 -9.11 0.03
N ASP A 93 -11.40 -10.09 -0.78
CA ASP A 93 -11.87 -10.19 -2.16
C ASP A 93 -11.54 -8.93 -2.96
N VAL A 94 -10.32 -8.43 -2.78
CA VAL A 94 -9.82 -7.31 -3.56
C VAL A 94 -8.45 -7.70 -4.12
N PRO A 95 -8.05 -7.11 -5.25
CA PRO A 95 -6.72 -7.40 -5.79
C PRO A 95 -5.63 -6.90 -4.86
N LEU A 96 -4.52 -7.62 -4.83
CA LEU A 96 -3.37 -7.19 -4.04
C LEU A 96 -2.93 -5.79 -4.44
N ALA A 97 -3.04 -5.46 -5.73
CA ALA A 97 -2.66 -4.13 -6.21
C ALA A 97 -3.46 -3.03 -5.54
N GLU A 98 -4.71 -3.31 -5.20
CA GLU A 98 -5.56 -2.34 -4.54
C GLU A 98 -5.04 -2.04 -3.13
N ILE A 99 -4.60 -3.08 -2.44
CA ILE A 99 -4.05 -2.94 -1.09
C ILE A 99 -2.73 -2.18 -1.12
N CYS A 100 -1.92 -2.43 -2.12
CA CYS A 100 -0.59 -1.83 -2.23
C CYS A 100 -0.59 -0.49 -2.93
N ARG A 101 -1.73 0.08 -3.19
CA ARG A 101 -1.83 1.34 -3.90
C ARG A 101 -1.35 2.48 -3.03
N LEU A 102 -0.34 3.17 -3.50
CA LEU A 102 0.27 4.25 -2.73
C LEU A 102 -0.12 5.64 -3.24
N GLU A 103 -0.65 5.72 -4.41
CA GLU A 103 -1.01 7.00 -4.98
C GLU A 103 -2.19 7.61 -4.26
N THR A 104 -2.11 8.88 -4.02
CA THR A 104 -3.26 9.60 -3.53
C THR A 104 -4.15 9.95 -4.70
N LYS A 105 -5.44 9.82 -4.48
CA LYS A 105 -6.37 10.25 -5.49
C LYS A 105 -6.35 11.75 -5.61
N GLN A 106 -6.19 12.19 -6.83
CA GLN A 106 -6.26 13.61 -7.14
C GLN A 106 -7.64 13.91 -7.68
N ASP A 107 -8.36 14.72 -6.99
CA ASP A 107 -9.70 15.07 -7.45
C ASP A 107 -9.78 16.44 -8.03
#